data_1dd41a3dd4a2bf552e16339b9aa811c9
#
_entry.id   1dd41a3dd4a2bf552e16339b9aa811c9
#
_cell.length_a   1.000
_cell.length_b   1.000
_cell.length_c   1.000
_cell.angle_alpha   90.00
_cell.angle_beta   90.00
_cell.angle_gamma   90.00
#
_symmetry.space_group_name_H-M   'P 1'
#
loop_
_entity.id
_entity.type
_entity.pdbx_description
1 polymer ?
#
loop_
_entity_poly.entity_id
_entity_poly.type
_entity_poly.pdbx_seq_one_letter_code
_entity_poly.pdbx_strand_id
1 'polypeptide(L)'
;MGVFRKFPRTFWVANTIELFERWAWYGFFMLFANYLTGSSDMGGLEFTQSQKGILMGVGTGILYFLPVLTGAIADRYGYKKVLALAFVIYTSAFILLPMFSTFTGVFLMYLYLALGAALFKPIISATIAKTTTDETASIGFGIYYMMVNIGAFFGPMVTLLFKGSSNLVFYVSAGIIALNFVLLLFYKEPHRGVVQQTSLTRTFGDIFRNMFSIVKDLKFVVFLLIVAGFWTMYNQLFFTLPVFISQWIDTSLLYHFFEKYIPFISTNYSPAPGVMDAEFVTNFDALYIIIFQIIVSSIVMRMKPLKSMISGFLVCSIGMALTLFSQNVLFTLVAILIFSLGEMAGSPKITEYIGRIAPHDKKALYMGYSFIPVFIGNVFAGIISGVVYQNMADKVMITRQFVAEKGLHLPDGLSNNAYFEHVAQQVNLTPHELTNLLWNEYSPSNIWMVILAIGLGTTLLLYIYDRVINKTKR
;
A
#
# COMPACT_ATOMS: atom_id res chain seq x y z
N MET A 1 32.41 11.70 -5.14
CA MET A 1 31.79 12.53 -6.21
C MET A 1 31.86 11.92 -7.63
N GLY A 2 32.78 10.99 -7.94
CA GLY A 2 32.92 10.44 -9.30
C GLY A 2 31.75 9.63 -9.88
N VAL A 3 31.07 8.81 -9.07
CA VAL A 3 30.03 7.87 -9.55
C VAL A 3 28.74 8.60 -9.96
N PHE A 4 28.31 9.62 -9.24
CA PHE A 4 27.10 10.40 -9.57
C PHE A 4 27.15 11.10 -10.93
N ARG A 5 28.35 11.45 -11.41
CA ARG A 5 28.56 12.05 -12.74
C ARG A 5 28.43 11.05 -13.89
N LYS A 6 28.45 9.74 -13.61
CA LYS A 6 28.27 8.69 -14.63
C LYS A 6 26.80 8.56 -15.07
N PHE A 7 25.84 9.06 -14.31
CA PHE A 7 24.42 8.99 -14.64
C PHE A 7 24.00 10.10 -15.61
N PRO A 8 23.32 9.77 -16.71
CA PRO A 8 22.84 10.78 -17.66
C PRO A 8 21.71 11.64 -17.05
N ARG A 9 21.46 12.83 -17.63
CA ARG A 9 20.40 13.73 -17.15
C ARG A 9 19.04 13.06 -17.05
N THR A 10 18.70 12.19 -18.02
CA THR A 10 17.41 11.45 -18.02
C THR A 10 17.25 10.56 -16.80
N PHE A 11 18.32 9.98 -16.26
CA PHE A 11 18.29 9.21 -15.02
C PHE A 11 17.76 10.06 -13.84
N TRP A 12 18.30 11.25 -13.66
CA TRP A 12 17.89 12.15 -12.58
C TRP A 12 16.47 12.65 -12.76
N VAL A 13 16.10 13.02 -13.99
CA VAL A 13 14.72 13.43 -14.31
C VAL A 13 13.74 12.32 -14.01
N ALA A 14 14.03 11.07 -14.39
CA ALA A 14 13.17 9.91 -14.12
C ALA A 14 13.02 9.65 -12.61
N ASN A 15 14.11 9.74 -11.84
CA ASN A 15 14.07 9.60 -10.39
C ASN A 15 13.25 10.71 -9.71
N THR A 16 13.33 11.96 -10.20
CA THR A 16 12.53 13.07 -9.67
C THR A 16 11.05 12.90 -10.02
N ILE A 17 10.74 12.42 -11.22
CA ILE A 17 9.36 12.08 -11.62
C ILE A 17 8.80 10.97 -10.70
N GLU A 18 9.59 9.92 -10.42
CA GLU A 18 9.18 8.86 -9.47
C GLU A 18 8.91 9.44 -8.08
N LEU A 19 9.81 10.28 -7.57
CA LEU A 19 9.64 10.92 -6.26
C LEU A 19 8.29 11.63 -6.15
N PHE A 20 7.93 12.48 -7.13
CA PHE A 20 6.68 13.23 -7.10
C PHE A 20 5.46 12.32 -7.31
N GLU A 21 5.57 11.29 -8.15
CA GLU A 21 4.48 10.34 -8.32
C GLU A 21 4.26 9.51 -7.04
N ARG A 22 5.33 9.03 -6.41
CA ARG A 22 5.24 8.34 -5.11
C ARG A 22 4.67 9.23 -4.02
N TRP A 23 5.07 10.51 -3.99
CA TRP A 23 4.49 11.50 -3.09
C TRP A 23 2.98 11.61 -3.27
N ALA A 24 2.51 11.85 -4.49
CA ALA A 24 1.08 11.98 -4.77
C ALA A 24 0.31 10.69 -4.45
N TRP A 25 0.87 9.52 -4.84
CA TRP A 25 0.25 8.23 -4.60
C TRP A 25 0.12 7.91 -3.11
N TYR A 26 1.21 7.94 -2.36
CA TYR A 26 1.17 7.61 -0.94
C TYR A 26 0.45 8.67 -0.11
N GLY A 27 0.55 9.95 -0.51
CA GLY A 27 -0.22 11.03 0.10
C GLY A 27 -1.73 10.81 0.02
N PHE A 28 -2.21 10.30 -1.09
CA PHE A 28 -3.59 9.91 -1.29
C PHE A 28 -3.92 8.55 -0.62
N PHE A 29 -3.12 7.52 -0.93
CA PHE A 29 -3.45 6.13 -0.61
C PHE A 29 -3.50 5.86 0.90
N MET A 30 -2.65 6.53 1.67
CA MET A 30 -2.64 6.40 3.13
C MET A 30 -3.94 6.88 3.77
N LEU A 31 -4.54 7.95 3.23
CA LEU A 31 -5.80 8.52 3.72
C LEU A 31 -7.04 7.80 3.17
N PHE A 32 -6.87 7.03 2.11
CA PHE A 32 -8.00 6.57 1.30
C PHE A 32 -8.95 5.63 2.06
N ALA A 33 -8.42 4.73 2.91
CA ALA A 33 -9.25 3.82 3.70
C ALA A 33 -10.18 4.58 4.65
N ASN A 34 -9.66 5.55 5.40
CA ASN A 34 -10.43 6.39 6.31
C ASN A 34 -11.35 7.39 5.57
N TYR A 35 -10.93 7.90 4.40
CA TYR A 35 -11.81 8.71 3.56
C TYR A 35 -13.05 7.94 3.10
N LEU A 36 -12.89 6.67 2.73
CA LEU A 36 -14.01 5.83 2.28
C LEU A 36 -14.99 5.49 3.43
N THR A 37 -14.49 5.18 4.62
CA THR A 37 -15.32 4.65 5.72
C THR A 37 -15.56 5.63 6.86
N GLY A 38 -14.85 6.77 6.86
CA GLY A 38 -14.97 7.80 7.86
C GLY A 38 -16.34 8.48 7.86
N SER A 39 -16.67 9.14 8.95
CA SER A 39 -17.95 9.82 9.15
C SER A 39 -18.11 11.02 8.23
N SER A 40 -19.31 11.26 7.74
CA SER A 40 -19.64 12.32 6.77
C SER A 40 -19.44 13.73 7.33
N ASP A 41 -19.62 13.93 8.63
CA ASP A 41 -19.36 15.19 9.33
C ASP A 41 -17.86 15.54 9.37
N MET A 42 -16.97 14.54 9.19
CA MET A 42 -15.53 14.71 9.05
C MET A 42 -15.06 14.63 7.59
N GLY A 43 -15.98 14.66 6.64
CA GLY A 43 -15.70 14.63 5.21
C GLY A 43 -15.43 13.23 4.63
N GLY A 44 -15.74 12.17 5.37
CA GLY A 44 -15.73 10.79 4.90
C GLY A 44 -16.96 10.44 4.08
N LEU A 45 -16.92 9.30 3.39
CA LEU A 45 -18.03 8.85 2.53
C LEU A 45 -18.99 7.87 3.21
N GLU A 46 -18.68 7.42 4.43
CA GLU A 46 -19.47 6.45 5.21
C GLU A 46 -19.76 5.14 4.45
N PHE A 47 -18.86 4.75 3.55
CA PHE A 47 -18.97 3.45 2.91
C PHE A 47 -18.79 2.33 3.93
N THR A 48 -19.47 1.22 3.72
CA THR A 48 -19.25 0.04 4.54
C THR A 48 -17.82 -0.49 4.37
N GLN A 49 -17.30 -1.20 5.37
CA GLN A 49 -15.98 -1.80 5.25
C GLN A 49 -15.91 -2.77 4.06
N SER A 50 -17.01 -3.48 3.76
CA SER A 50 -17.13 -4.35 2.59
C SER A 50 -16.97 -3.58 1.28
N GLN A 51 -17.57 -2.41 1.15
CA GLN A 51 -17.42 -1.53 -0.02
C GLN A 51 -15.98 -1.03 -0.16
N LYS A 52 -15.36 -0.58 0.95
CA LYS A 52 -13.93 -0.22 0.99
C LYS A 52 -13.06 -1.40 0.55
N GLY A 53 -13.32 -2.58 1.07
CA GLY A 53 -12.56 -3.79 0.76
C GLY A 53 -12.59 -4.15 -0.72
N ILE A 54 -13.76 -4.08 -1.37
CA ILE A 54 -13.92 -4.31 -2.81
C ILE A 54 -13.13 -3.23 -3.58
N LEU A 55 -13.32 -1.97 -3.24
CA LEU A 55 -12.73 -0.84 -3.94
C LEU A 55 -11.20 -0.89 -3.84
N MET A 56 -10.65 -0.98 -2.65
CA MET A 56 -9.20 -1.03 -2.44
C MET A 56 -8.60 -2.35 -2.95
N GLY A 57 -9.22 -3.49 -2.66
CA GLY A 57 -8.70 -4.80 -3.04
C GLY A 57 -8.65 -4.99 -4.55
N VAL A 58 -9.78 -4.80 -5.22
CA VAL A 58 -9.87 -4.97 -6.68
C VAL A 58 -9.14 -3.85 -7.42
N GLY A 59 -9.35 -2.59 -7.02
CA GLY A 59 -8.74 -1.44 -7.70
C GLY A 59 -7.22 -1.45 -7.59
N THR A 60 -6.66 -1.66 -6.39
CA THR A 60 -5.20 -1.77 -6.21
C THR A 60 -4.66 -3.04 -6.86
N GLY A 61 -5.40 -4.15 -6.81
CA GLY A 61 -5.04 -5.37 -7.53
C GLY A 61 -4.86 -5.10 -9.03
N ILE A 62 -5.85 -4.50 -9.67
CA ILE A 62 -5.80 -4.14 -11.09
C ILE A 62 -4.61 -3.22 -11.39
N LEU A 63 -4.35 -2.22 -10.53
CA LEU A 63 -3.20 -1.34 -10.67
C LEU A 63 -1.87 -2.11 -10.77
N TYR A 64 -1.69 -3.17 -9.97
CA TYR A 64 -0.48 -3.99 -10.02
C TYR A 64 -0.46 -5.01 -11.15
N PHE A 65 -1.63 -5.38 -11.69
CA PHE A 65 -1.73 -6.29 -12.84
C PHE A 65 -1.49 -5.59 -14.17
N LEU A 66 -2.06 -4.40 -14.36
CA LEU A 66 -2.01 -3.66 -15.63
C LEU A 66 -0.60 -3.35 -16.16
N PRO A 67 0.45 -3.10 -15.34
CA PRO A 67 1.81 -2.85 -15.81
C PRO A 67 2.35 -3.94 -16.74
N VAL A 68 1.90 -5.17 -16.59
CA VAL A 68 2.24 -6.30 -17.48
C VAL A 68 1.83 -6.02 -18.93
N LEU A 69 0.71 -5.31 -19.13
CA LEU A 69 0.17 -4.95 -20.44
C LEU A 69 0.67 -3.57 -20.90
N THR A 70 0.72 -2.60 -19.98
CA THR A 70 1.04 -1.20 -20.32
C THR A 70 2.49 -0.99 -20.69
N GLY A 71 3.40 -1.87 -20.24
CA GLY A 71 4.78 -1.89 -20.72
C GLY A 71 4.89 -2.06 -22.23
N ALA A 72 4.11 -2.96 -22.81
CA ALA A 72 4.07 -3.18 -24.27
C ALA A 72 3.53 -1.95 -25.04
N ILE A 73 2.59 -1.20 -24.44
CA ILE A 73 2.11 0.07 -24.99
C ILE A 73 3.24 1.10 -25.01
N ALA A 74 3.98 1.20 -23.92
CA ALA A 74 5.09 2.15 -23.78
C ALA A 74 6.23 1.86 -24.77
N ASP A 75 6.60 0.59 -24.95
CA ASP A 75 7.61 0.19 -25.91
C ASP A 75 7.22 0.51 -27.36
N ARG A 76 5.93 0.41 -27.69
CA ARG A 76 5.42 0.67 -29.03
C ARG A 76 5.28 2.16 -29.34
N TYR A 77 4.60 2.92 -28.45
CA TYR A 77 4.23 4.32 -28.74
C TYR A 77 5.27 5.33 -28.27
N GLY A 78 6.15 4.92 -27.37
CA GLY A 78 7.22 5.74 -26.81
C GLY A 78 6.97 6.20 -25.39
N TYR A 79 8.04 6.16 -24.63
CA TYR A 79 8.02 6.45 -23.21
C TYR A 79 7.50 7.86 -22.91
N LYS A 80 8.00 8.87 -23.61
CA LYS A 80 7.61 10.27 -23.37
C LYS A 80 6.11 10.52 -23.63
N LYS A 81 5.57 9.92 -24.72
CA LYS A 81 4.15 10.08 -25.09
C LYS A 81 3.24 9.36 -24.09
N VAL A 82 3.62 8.14 -23.69
CA VAL A 82 2.84 7.35 -22.74
C VAL A 82 2.91 7.96 -21.33
N LEU A 83 4.04 8.53 -20.90
CA LEU A 83 4.13 9.30 -19.66
C LEU A 83 3.21 10.53 -19.68
N ALA A 84 3.19 11.28 -20.81
CA ALA A 84 2.26 12.41 -20.95
C ALA A 84 0.79 11.97 -20.79
N LEU A 85 0.41 10.88 -21.44
CA LEU A 85 -0.95 10.30 -21.29
C LEU A 85 -1.21 9.85 -19.85
N ALA A 86 -0.24 9.17 -19.22
CA ALA A 86 -0.34 8.75 -17.82
C ALA A 86 -0.58 9.93 -16.89
N PHE A 87 0.15 11.05 -17.06
CA PHE A 87 -0.03 12.23 -16.23
C PHE A 87 -1.36 12.94 -16.48
N VAL A 88 -1.88 12.97 -17.72
CA VAL A 88 -3.22 13.48 -18.01
C VAL A 88 -4.28 12.67 -17.27
N ILE A 89 -4.22 11.33 -17.38
CA ILE A 89 -5.15 10.43 -16.70
C ILE A 89 -5.04 10.57 -15.20
N TYR A 90 -3.83 10.56 -14.67
CA TYR A 90 -3.57 10.62 -13.23
C TYR A 90 -4.04 11.96 -12.62
N THR A 91 -3.67 13.09 -13.23
CA THR A 91 -4.07 14.42 -12.76
C THR A 91 -5.58 14.59 -12.82
N SER A 92 -6.21 14.24 -13.95
CA SER A 92 -7.65 14.32 -14.08
C SER A 92 -8.40 13.38 -13.14
N ALA A 93 -7.86 12.19 -12.87
CA ALA A 93 -8.45 11.25 -11.92
C ALA A 93 -8.45 11.83 -10.49
N PHE A 94 -7.35 12.43 -10.04
CA PHE A 94 -7.30 13.10 -8.73
C PHE A 94 -8.23 14.32 -8.64
N ILE A 95 -8.44 15.07 -9.74
CA ILE A 95 -9.38 16.19 -9.75
C ILE A 95 -10.83 15.69 -9.69
N LEU A 96 -11.14 14.62 -10.43
CA LEU A 96 -12.51 14.11 -10.56
C LEU A 96 -12.94 13.25 -9.37
N LEU A 97 -12.05 12.49 -8.74
CA LEU A 97 -12.37 11.52 -7.70
C LEU A 97 -13.20 12.12 -6.55
N PRO A 98 -12.86 13.29 -5.98
CA PRO A 98 -13.65 13.88 -4.90
C PRO A 98 -15.00 14.45 -5.34
N MET A 99 -15.29 14.50 -6.64
CA MET A 99 -16.59 14.94 -7.15
C MET A 99 -17.66 13.82 -7.10
N PHE A 100 -17.26 12.59 -6.77
CA PHE A 100 -18.15 11.44 -6.65
C PHE A 100 -18.25 11.00 -5.20
N SER A 101 -19.51 10.80 -4.75
CA SER A 101 -19.83 10.30 -3.41
C SER A 101 -20.51 8.93 -3.43
N THR A 102 -20.87 8.41 -4.61
CA THR A 102 -21.46 7.08 -4.76
C THR A 102 -20.40 6.02 -4.91
N PHE A 103 -20.63 4.81 -4.38
CA PHE A 103 -19.70 3.68 -4.50
C PHE A 103 -19.26 3.44 -5.96
N THR A 104 -20.22 3.38 -6.89
CA THR A 104 -19.92 3.13 -8.31
C THR A 104 -19.07 4.25 -8.92
N GLY A 105 -19.39 5.52 -8.60
CA GLY A 105 -18.63 6.67 -9.09
C GLY A 105 -17.19 6.66 -8.60
N VAL A 106 -17.00 6.48 -7.29
CA VAL A 106 -15.67 6.40 -6.67
C VAL A 106 -14.89 5.19 -7.20
N PHE A 107 -15.53 4.03 -7.36
CA PHE A 107 -14.90 2.83 -7.90
C PHE A 107 -14.40 3.03 -9.34
N LEU A 108 -15.22 3.60 -10.22
CA LEU A 108 -14.82 3.89 -11.59
C LEU A 108 -13.69 4.93 -11.66
N MET A 109 -13.74 5.96 -10.82
CA MET A 109 -12.66 6.97 -10.75
C MET A 109 -11.38 6.39 -10.18
N TYR A 110 -11.46 5.46 -9.22
CA TYR A 110 -10.30 4.77 -8.71
C TYR A 110 -9.67 3.83 -9.76
N LEU A 111 -10.49 3.14 -10.57
CA LEU A 111 -9.98 2.37 -11.70
C LEU A 111 -9.34 3.26 -12.77
N TYR A 112 -9.89 4.44 -13.01
CA TYR A 112 -9.31 5.42 -13.93
C TYR A 112 -7.95 5.93 -13.41
N LEU A 113 -7.85 6.20 -12.11
CA LEU A 113 -6.60 6.53 -11.45
C LEU A 113 -5.58 5.37 -11.56
N ALA A 114 -6.02 4.13 -11.32
CA ALA A 114 -5.21 2.93 -11.44
C ALA A 114 -4.64 2.75 -12.85
N LEU A 115 -5.39 3.11 -13.88
CA LEU A 115 -4.92 3.09 -15.27
C LEU A 115 -3.76 4.08 -15.48
N GLY A 116 -3.86 5.31 -14.94
CA GLY A 116 -2.78 6.30 -15.01
C GLY A 116 -1.51 5.80 -14.34
N ALA A 117 -1.63 5.26 -13.13
CA ALA A 117 -0.52 4.68 -12.39
C ALA A 117 0.12 3.48 -13.10
N ALA A 118 -0.69 2.63 -13.70
CA ALA A 118 -0.23 1.46 -14.41
C ALA A 118 0.54 1.80 -15.71
N LEU A 119 0.14 2.85 -16.41
CA LEU A 119 0.89 3.37 -17.57
C LEU A 119 2.25 3.94 -17.17
N PHE A 120 2.34 4.56 -16.00
CA PHE A 120 3.53 5.20 -15.48
C PHE A 120 4.61 4.19 -15.04
N LYS A 121 4.25 3.22 -14.20
CA LYS A 121 5.18 2.34 -13.48
C LYS A 121 6.25 1.66 -14.35
N PRO A 122 5.91 0.95 -15.46
CA PRO A 122 6.90 0.22 -16.23
C PRO A 122 7.90 1.15 -16.93
N ILE A 123 7.50 2.38 -17.26
CA ILE A 123 8.34 3.31 -18.01
C ILE A 123 9.50 3.81 -17.18
N ILE A 124 9.25 4.21 -15.92
CA ILE A 124 10.30 4.73 -15.05
C ILE A 124 11.30 3.64 -14.72
N SER A 125 10.84 2.45 -14.32
CA SER A 125 11.71 1.30 -14.05
C SER A 125 12.56 0.93 -15.27
N ALA A 126 11.99 0.92 -16.48
CA ALA A 126 12.72 0.68 -17.72
C ALA A 126 13.72 1.80 -18.04
N THR A 127 13.36 3.07 -17.74
CA THR A 127 14.27 4.20 -17.93
C THR A 127 15.49 4.08 -17.02
N ILE A 128 15.29 3.75 -15.73
CA ILE A 128 16.39 3.53 -14.78
C ILE A 128 17.30 2.40 -15.29
N ALA A 129 16.71 1.27 -15.70
CA ALA A 129 17.47 0.14 -16.24
C ALA A 129 18.31 0.53 -17.48
N LYS A 130 17.73 1.29 -18.42
CA LYS A 130 18.40 1.71 -19.67
C LYS A 130 19.41 2.85 -19.50
N THR A 131 19.37 3.55 -18.38
CA THR A 131 20.29 4.67 -18.07
C THR A 131 21.39 4.29 -17.07
N THR A 132 21.44 3.02 -16.67
CA THR A 132 22.48 2.42 -15.84
C THR A 132 23.30 1.42 -16.64
N THR A 133 24.58 1.24 -16.27
CA THR A 133 25.49 0.20 -16.78
C THR A 133 25.68 -0.87 -15.72
N ASP A 134 26.30 -2.01 -16.06
CA ASP A 134 26.60 -3.08 -15.09
C ASP A 134 27.37 -2.57 -13.87
N GLU A 135 28.26 -1.58 -14.05
CA GLU A 135 29.02 -0.96 -12.96
C GLU A 135 28.15 -0.05 -12.07
N THR A 136 27.14 0.61 -12.64
CA THR A 136 26.33 1.64 -11.93
C THR A 136 24.95 1.16 -11.55
N ALA A 137 24.50 -0.01 -12.02
CA ALA A 137 23.16 -0.53 -11.82
C ALA A 137 22.78 -0.62 -10.32
N SER A 138 23.68 -1.20 -9.50
CA SER A 138 23.41 -1.34 -8.06
C SER A 138 23.17 0.00 -7.37
N ILE A 139 23.99 1.00 -7.68
CA ILE A 139 23.85 2.36 -7.12
C ILE A 139 22.62 3.05 -7.71
N GLY A 140 22.39 2.91 -9.02
CA GLY A 140 21.25 3.53 -9.71
C GLY A 140 19.90 3.03 -9.18
N PHE A 141 19.74 1.73 -9.00
CA PHE A 141 18.53 1.16 -8.39
C PHE A 141 18.42 1.50 -6.89
N GLY A 142 19.55 1.65 -6.18
CA GLY A 142 19.57 2.14 -4.81
C GLY A 142 19.04 3.57 -4.69
N ILE A 143 19.44 4.47 -5.60
CA ILE A 143 18.91 5.84 -5.69
C ILE A 143 17.42 5.82 -6.01
N TYR A 144 17.00 5.02 -6.99
CA TYR A 144 15.60 4.86 -7.34
C TYR A 144 14.75 4.43 -6.14
N TYR A 145 15.19 3.41 -5.41
CA TYR A 145 14.50 2.92 -4.21
C TYR A 145 14.46 3.98 -3.09
N MET A 146 15.53 4.76 -2.93
CA MET A 146 15.56 5.88 -1.98
C MET A 146 14.52 6.95 -2.35
N MET A 147 14.39 7.30 -3.65
CA MET A 147 13.39 8.29 -4.10
C MET A 147 11.96 7.81 -3.86
N VAL A 148 11.68 6.50 -4.05
CA VAL A 148 10.41 5.89 -3.71
C VAL A 148 10.09 6.08 -2.22
N ASN A 149 11.03 5.77 -1.33
CA ASN A 149 10.82 5.87 0.12
C ASN A 149 10.69 7.32 0.62
N ILE A 150 11.45 8.24 0.03
CA ILE A 150 11.31 9.68 0.33
C ILE A 150 9.90 10.15 -0.05
N GLY A 151 9.42 9.78 -1.25
CA GLY A 151 8.06 10.10 -1.67
C GLY A 151 6.99 9.47 -0.78
N ALA A 152 7.19 8.21 -0.37
CA ALA A 152 6.28 7.48 0.51
C ALA A 152 6.18 8.10 1.91
N PHE A 153 7.28 8.64 2.44
CA PHE A 153 7.29 9.28 3.75
C PHE A 153 6.71 10.70 3.71
N PHE A 154 7.23 11.55 2.80
CA PHE A 154 6.81 12.95 2.75
C PHE A 154 5.43 13.15 2.14
N GLY A 155 4.98 12.23 1.27
CA GLY A 155 3.65 12.29 0.66
C GLY A 155 2.53 12.43 1.68
N PRO A 156 2.30 11.45 2.56
CA PRO A 156 1.29 11.55 3.60
C PRO A 156 1.52 12.75 4.53
N MET A 157 2.77 13.04 4.92
CA MET A 157 3.09 14.17 5.81
C MET A 157 2.58 15.50 5.25
N VAL A 158 2.86 15.79 3.98
CA VAL A 158 2.39 17.04 3.38
C VAL A 158 0.88 17.02 3.11
N THR A 159 0.36 15.89 2.68
CA THR A 159 -1.07 15.77 2.34
C THR A 159 -1.96 15.93 3.58
N LEU A 160 -1.54 15.41 4.73
CA LEU A 160 -2.25 15.55 6.00
C LEU A 160 -2.39 17.01 6.46
N LEU A 161 -1.46 17.91 6.10
CA LEU A 161 -1.60 19.34 6.39
C LEU A 161 -2.86 19.98 5.76
N PHE A 162 -3.43 19.33 4.74
CA PHE A 162 -4.62 19.77 4.02
C PHE A 162 -5.88 18.96 4.36
N LYS A 163 -5.81 18.05 5.34
CA LYS A 163 -6.91 17.15 5.72
C LYS A 163 -8.19 17.88 6.18
N GLY A 164 -8.07 19.10 6.68
CA GLY A 164 -9.23 19.92 7.07
C GLY A 164 -10.22 20.24 5.96
N SER A 165 -9.86 19.95 4.69
CA SER A 165 -10.75 19.96 3.54
C SER A 165 -10.49 18.69 2.71
N SER A 166 -11.42 17.74 2.75
CA SER A 166 -11.27 16.43 2.08
C SER A 166 -10.87 16.55 0.62
N ASN A 167 -11.41 17.55 -0.10
CA ASN A 167 -11.10 17.77 -1.51
C ASN A 167 -9.67 18.27 -1.75
N LEU A 168 -9.09 19.05 -0.81
CA LEU A 168 -7.74 19.58 -0.98
C LEU A 168 -6.68 18.47 -1.04
N VAL A 169 -6.86 17.39 -0.31
CA VAL A 169 -5.96 16.22 -0.34
C VAL A 169 -5.79 15.70 -1.78
N PHE A 170 -6.90 15.57 -2.50
CA PHE A 170 -6.89 15.10 -3.89
C PHE A 170 -6.30 16.16 -4.83
N TYR A 171 -6.64 17.43 -4.64
CA TYR A 171 -6.12 18.52 -5.48
C TYR A 171 -4.62 18.75 -5.28
N VAL A 172 -4.10 18.57 -4.07
CA VAL A 172 -2.66 18.60 -3.80
C VAL A 172 -1.96 17.46 -4.56
N SER A 173 -2.50 16.23 -4.49
CA SER A 173 -1.98 15.09 -5.26
C SER A 173 -2.03 15.35 -6.77
N ALA A 174 -3.12 15.93 -7.28
CA ALA A 174 -3.24 16.35 -8.68
C ALA A 174 -2.17 17.37 -9.07
N GLY A 175 -1.95 18.38 -8.23
CA GLY A 175 -0.92 19.41 -8.45
C GLY A 175 0.49 18.82 -8.49
N ILE A 176 0.81 17.90 -7.59
CA ILE A 176 2.10 17.22 -7.55
C ILE A 176 2.31 16.36 -8.81
N ILE A 177 1.29 15.62 -9.26
CA ILE A 177 1.39 14.90 -10.55
C ILE A 177 1.54 15.90 -11.72
N ALA A 178 0.82 17.01 -11.70
CA ALA A 178 0.93 18.02 -12.76
C ALA A 178 2.33 18.62 -12.87
N LEU A 179 3.10 18.73 -11.79
CA LEU A 179 4.51 19.16 -11.84
C LEU A 179 5.36 18.23 -12.72
N ASN A 180 4.99 16.97 -12.86
CA ASN A 180 5.69 16.04 -13.73
C ASN A 180 5.58 16.40 -15.22
N PHE A 181 4.60 17.20 -15.65
CA PHE A 181 4.58 17.73 -17.01
C PHE A 181 5.77 18.67 -17.28
N VAL A 182 6.16 19.46 -16.27
CA VAL A 182 7.36 20.33 -16.39
C VAL A 182 8.62 19.47 -16.47
N LEU A 183 8.73 18.43 -15.64
CA LEU A 183 9.87 17.50 -15.69
C LEU A 183 9.93 16.73 -17.02
N LEU A 184 8.77 16.42 -17.61
CA LEU A 184 8.67 15.72 -18.89
C LEU A 184 9.27 16.55 -20.05
N LEU A 185 9.33 17.89 -19.96
CA LEU A 185 10.02 18.73 -20.93
C LEU A 185 11.53 18.40 -20.98
N PHE A 186 12.11 18.11 -19.82
CA PHE A 186 13.52 17.77 -19.66
C PHE A 186 13.82 16.27 -19.84
N TYR A 187 12.78 15.43 -19.93
CA TYR A 187 12.92 14.00 -20.16
C TYR A 187 13.34 13.70 -21.58
N LYS A 188 14.51 13.09 -21.73
CA LYS A 188 15.00 12.56 -23.01
C LYS A 188 14.77 11.06 -23.02
N GLU A 189 14.05 10.58 -24.02
CA GLU A 189 13.73 9.17 -24.15
C GLU A 189 14.99 8.33 -24.37
N PRO A 190 15.23 7.27 -23.56
CA PRO A 190 16.34 6.35 -23.79
C PRO A 190 16.14 5.60 -25.12
N HIS A 191 17.24 5.13 -25.71
CA HIS A 191 17.18 4.37 -26.97
C HIS A 191 16.27 3.15 -26.83
N ARG A 192 15.26 3.01 -27.72
CA ARG A 192 14.21 1.98 -27.59
C ARG A 192 14.61 0.63 -28.17
N GLY A 193 15.70 0.54 -28.93
CA GLY A 193 15.99 -0.65 -29.73
C GLY A 193 15.01 -0.82 -30.91
N VAL A 194 14.97 -2.01 -31.46
CA VAL A 194 14.08 -2.33 -32.60
C VAL A 194 12.64 -2.47 -32.08
N VAL A 195 11.76 -1.57 -32.49
CA VAL A 195 10.33 -1.66 -32.19
C VAL A 195 9.74 -2.81 -33.03
N GLN A 196 9.25 -3.85 -32.33
CA GLN A 196 8.53 -4.92 -33.03
C GLN A 196 7.23 -4.38 -33.62
N GLN A 197 7.03 -4.58 -34.92
CA GLN A 197 5.84 -4.12 -35.65
C GLN A 197 4.61 -5.05 -35.49
N THR A 198 4.56 -5.89 -34.45
CA THR A 198 3.43 -6.77 -34.18
C THR A 198 2.21 -5.94 -33.71
N SER A 199 0.99 -6.34 -34.07
CA SER A 199 -0.23 -5.67 -33.60
C SER A 199 -0.36 -5.76 -32.06
N LEU A 200 -0.93 -4.73 -31.39
CA LEU A 200 -1.15 -4.76 -29.94
C LEU A 200 -2.02 -5.95 -29.52
N THR A 201 -3.04 -6.28 -30.30
CA THR A 201 -3.92 -7.42 -30.06
C THR A 201 -3.13 -8.74 -30.01
N ARG A 202 -2.18 -8.91 -30.94
CA ARG A 202 -1.30 -10.08 -30.95
C ARG A 202 -0.34 -10.07 -29.77
N THR A 203 0.25 -8.90 -29.47
CA THR A 203 1.15 -8.75 -28.31
C THR A 203 0.43 -9.08 -27.00
N PHE A 204 -0.79 -8.58 -26.79
CA PHE A 204 -1.59 -8.91 -25.59
C PHE A 204 -1.98 -10.39 -25.60
N GLY A 205 -2.38 -10.95 -26.74
CA GLY A 205 -2.65 -12.38 -26.87
C GLY A 205 -1.46 -13.23 -26.47
N ASP A 206 -0.26 -12.86 -26.92
CA ASP A 206 0.99 -13.54 -26.57
C ASP A 206 1.34 -13.39 -25.08
N ILE A 207 1.12 -12.21 -24.48
CA ILE A 207 1.30 -11.99 -23.04
C ILE A 207 0.36 -12.93 -22.26
N PHE A 208 -0.93 -12.93 -22.54
CA PHE A 208 -1.89 -13.80 -21.86
C PHE A 208 -1.56 -15.29 -22.06
N ARG A 209 -1.25 -15.70 -23.29
CA ARG A 209 -0.83 -17.08 -23.60
C ARG A 209 0.41 -17.48 -22.80
N ASN A 210 1.40 -16.59 -22.72
CA ASN A 210 2.59 -16.81 -21.93
C ASN A 210 2.25 -16.88 -20.44
N MET A 211 1.40 -16.01 -19.92
CA MET A 211 0.92 -16.06 -18.52
C MET A 211 0.27 -17.40 -18.20
N PHE A 212 -0.59 -17.93 -19.08
CA PHE A 212 -1.17 -19.27 -18.88
C PHE A 212 -0.15 -20.39 -18.99
N SER A 213 0.97 -20.21 -19.70
CA SER A 213 2.01 -21.22 -19.81
C SER A 213 2.72 -21.53 -18.48
N ILE A 214 2.66 -20.59 -17.51
CA ILE A 214 3.28 -20.74 -16.18
C ILE A 214 2.67 -21.91 -15.38
N VAL A 215 1.40 -22.25 -15.64
CA VAL A 215 0.71 -23.36 -14.96
C VAL A 215 1.47 -24.69 -15.13
N LYS A 216 2.31 -24.79 -16.17
CA LYS A 216 3.19 -25.95 -16.39
C LYS A 216 4.35 -26.03 -15.40
N ASP A 217 4.74 -24.92 -14.77
CA ASP A 217 5.75 -24.90 -13.71
C ASP A 217 5.08 -24.87 -12.35
N LEU A 218 4.59 -26.05 -11.92
CA LEU A 218 3.84 -26.21 -10.66
C LEU A 218 4.63 -25.70 -9.44
N LYS A 219 5.96 -25.89 -9.43
CA LYS A 219 6.78 -25.43 -8.31
C LYS A 219 6.76 -23.91 -8.20
N PHE A 220 6.83 -23.23 -9.34
CA PHE A 220 6.77 -21.79 -9.37
C PHE A 220 5.37 -21.25 -9.05
N VAL A 221 4.31 -21.89 -9.55
CA VAL A 221 2.91 -21.53 -9.23
C VAL A 221 2.66 -21.63 -7.72
N VAL A 222 3.07 -22.74 -7.08
CA VAL A 222 2.95 -22.91 -5.63
C VAL A 222 3.69 -21.81 -4.88
N PHE A 223 4.89 -21.46 -5.31
CA PHE A 223 5.63 -20.33 -4.74
C PHE A 223 4.86 -19.01 -4.86
N LEU A 224 4.30 -18.69 -6.02
CA LEU A 224 3.51 -17.47 -6.22
C LEU A 224 2.27 -17.42 -5.34
N LEU A 225 1.56 -18.55 -5.17
CA LEU A 225 0.40 -18.63 -4.29
C LEU A 225 0.77 -18.43 -2.81
N ILE A 226 1.89 -18.97 -2.37
CA ILE A 226 2.41 -18.74 -1.01
C ILE A 226 2.72 -17.25 -0.82
N VAL A 227 3.40 -16.63 -1.77
CA VAL A 227 3.73 -15.19 -1.72
C VAL A 227 2.47 -14.31 -1.76
N ALA A 228 1.39 -14.75 -2.43
CA ALA A 228 0.11 -14.06 -2.38
C ALA A 228 -0.46 -13.97 -0.95
N GLY A 229 -0.29 -15.02 -0.15
CA GLY A 229 -0.64 -14.99 1.29
C GLY A 229 0.16 -13.93 2.06
N PHE A 230 1.45 -13.76 1.77
CA PHE A 230 2.25 -12.68 2.36
C PHE A 230 1.68 -11.30 1.98
N TRP A 231 1.39 -11.05 0.70
CA TRP A 231 0.82 -9.77 0.26
C TRP A 231 -0.59 -9.54 0.83
N THR A 232 -1.35 -10.60 1.10
CA THR A 232 -2.65 -10.51 1.81
C THR A 232 -2.48 -9.95 3.22
N MET A 233 -1.52 -10.47 3.98
CA MET A 233 -1.19 -10.00 5.33
C MET A 233 -0.55 -8.61 5.29
N TYR A 234 0.41 -8.39 4.40
CA TYR A 234 1.15 -7.15 4.25
C TYR A 234 0.23 -5.94 3.99
N ASN A 235 -0.71 -6.08 3.07
CA ASN A 235 -1.61 -4.98 2.71
C ASN A 235 -2.56 -4.56 3.83
N GLN A 236 -2.65 -5.31 4.94
CA GLN A 236 -3.43 -4.89 6.09
C GLN A 236 -2.84 -3.63 6.77
N LEU A 237 -1.55 -3.34 6.57
CA LEU A 237 -0.93 -2.08 6.98
C LEU A 237 -1.65 -0.86 6.39
N PHE A 238 -2.15 -0.96 5.15
CA PHE A 238 -2.81 0.14 4.43
C PHE A 238 -4.34 0.05 4.43
N PHE A 239 -4.89 -1.18 4.49
CA PHE A 239 -6.32 -1.41 4.31
C PHE A 239 -7.07 -1.49 5.64
N THR A 240 -6.42 -2.02 6.68
CA THR A 240 -7.04 -2.30 7.98
C THR A 240 -6.49 -1.41 9.08
N LEU A 241 -5.17 -1.27 9.19
CA LEU A 241 -4.54 -0.61 10.33
C LEU A 241 -4.96 0.86 10.50
N PRO A 242 -5.03 1.72 9.45
CA PRO A 242 -5.47 3.10 9.62
C PRO A 242 -6.89 3.21 10.16
N VAL A 243 -7.82 2.36 9.67
CA VAL A 243 -9.20 2.32 10.16
C VAL A 243 -9.26 1.79 11.59
N PHE A 244 -8.49 0.76 11.91
CA PHE A 244 -8.42 0.22 13.27
C PHE A 244 -7.87 1.24 14.27
N ILE A 245 -6.83 1.99 13.88
CA ILE A 245 -6.27 3.07 14.73
C ILE A 245 -7.33 4.14 14.97
N SER A 246 -8.00 4.62 13.93
CA SER A 246 -9.02 5.68 14.06
C SER A 246 -10.22 5.26 14.90
N GLN A 247 -10.56 3.97 14.92
CA GLN A 247 -11.71 3.45 15.65
C GLN A 247 -11.40 3.02 17.07
N TRP A 248 -10.21 2.46 17.35
CA TRP A 248 -9.96 1.72 18.57
C TRP A 248 -8.73 2.13 19.37
N ILE A 249 -7.71 2.74 18.74
CA ILE A 249 -6.44 3.01 19.41
C ILE A 249 -6.48 4.38 20.09
N ASP A 250 -6.12 4.40 21.37
CA ASP A 250 -5.89 5.64 22.11
C ASP A 250 -4.53 6.22 21.74
N THR A 251 -4.56 7.35 21.03
CA THR A 251 -3.39 8.07 20.56
C THR A 251 -3.01 9.27 21.43
N SER A 252 -3.70 9.48 22.56
CA SER A 252 -3.54 10.63 23.45
C SER A 252 -2.11 10.78 23.97
N LEU A 253 -1.46 9.67 24.33
CA LEU A 253 -0.08 9.70 24.82
C LEU A 253 0.89 10.26 23.76
N LEU A 254 0.70 9.92 22.48
CA LEU A 254 1.50 10.43 21.39
C LEU A 254 1.19 11.91 21.13
N TYR A 255 -0.10 12.29 21.21
CA TYR A 255 -0.53 13.67 21.09
C TYR A 255 0.16 14.56 22.14
N HIS A 256 0.07 14.21 23.42
CA HIS A 256 0.67 14.99 24.52
C HIS A 256 2.20 15.03 24.46
N PHE A 257 2.84 13.96 23.96
CA PHE A 257 4.26 14.00 23.70
C PHE A 257 4.62 15.07 22.67
N PHE A 258 3.92 15.11 21.54
CA PHE A 258 4.18 16.12 20.51
C PHE A 258 3.74 17.53 20.93
N GLU A 259 2.62 17.65 21.64
CA GLU A 259 2.17 18.93 22.19
C GLU A 259 3.23 19.57 23.08
N LYS A 260 3.93 18.75 23.88
CA LYS A 260 4.97 19.22 24.80
C LYS A 260 6.31 19.52 24.09
N TYR A 261 6.74 18.68 23.14
CA TYR A 261 8.10 18.74 22.60
C TYR A 261 8.16 19.28 21.17
N ILE A 262 7.14 19.07 20.36
CA ILE A 262 7.08 19.48 18.94
C ILE A 262 5.65 19.93 18.60
N PRO A 263 5.17 21.08 19.14
CA PRO A 263 3.76 21.49 19.01
C PRO A 263 3.26 21.60 17.56
N PHE A 264 4.17 21.86 16.61
CA PHE A 264 3.82 21.84 15.19
C PHE A 264 3.17 20.50 14.76
N ILE A 265 3.63 19.37 15.30
CA ILE A 265 3.09 18.05 14.94
C ILE A 265 1.70 17.88 15.55
N SER A 266 1.51 18.12 16.84
CA SER A 266 0.19 17.99 17.49
C SER A 266 -0.85 18.97 16.91
N THR A 267 -0.44 20.13 16.43
CA THR A 267 -1.36 21.10 15.81
C THR A 267 -1.80 20.67 14.40
N ASN A 268 -0.90 20.08 13.60
CA ASN A 268 -1.16 19.86 12.18
C ASN A 268 -1.53 18.41 11.82
N TYR A 269 -1.23 17.43 12.71
CA TYR A 269 -1.50 16.00 12.48
C TYR A 269 -2.46 15.44 13.53
N SER A 270 -3.43 16.23 13.91
CA SER A 270 -4.46 15.89 14.88
C SER A 270 -5.83 16.31 14.35
N PRO A 271 -6.83 15.41 14.39
CA PRO A 271 -8.19 15.74 14.02
C PRO A 271 -8.92 16.48 15.15
N ALA A 272 -8.48 16.27 16.41
CA ALA A 272 -9.02 16.91 17.60
C ALA A 272 -7.99 16.90 18.73
N PRO A 273 -8.07 17.80 19.71
CA PRO A 273 -7.20 17.80 20.88
C PRO A 273 -7.19 16.41 21.57
N GLY A 274 -6.01 15.90 21.87
CA GLY A 274 -5.83 14.59 22.47
C GLY A 274 -5.82 13.41 21.50
N VAL A 275 -5.99 13.63 20.19
CA VAL A 275 -6.03 12.55 19.20
C VAL A 275 -5.02 12.82 18.07
N MET A 276 -4.22 11.83 17.70
CA MET A 276 -3.36 11.90 16.52
C MET A 276 -4.02 11.23 15.31
N ASP A 277 -3.76 11.75 14.13
CA ASP A 277 -4.22 11.13 12.88
C ASP A 277 -3.72 9.70 12.75
N ALA A 278 -4.61 8.78 12.40
CA ALA A 278 -4.28 7.37 12.20
C ALA A 278 -3.25 7.17 11.08
N GLU A 279 -3.34 7.99 10.05
CA GLU A 279 -2.43 8.00 8.91
C GLU A 279 -1.03 8.49 9.31
N PHE A 280 -0.95 9.47 10.22
CA PHE A 280 0.32 9.91 10.79
C PHE A 280 1.00 8.76 11.54
N VAL A 281 0.24 8.03 12.38
CA VAL A 281 0.76 6.86 13.11
C VAL A 281 1.18 5.75 12.16
N THR A 282 0.38 5.43 11.15
CA THR A 282 0.70 4.38 10.18
C THR A 282 1.94 4.73 9.35
N ASN A 283 2.19 6.01 9.06
CA ASN A 283 3.33 6.47 8.28
C ASN A 283 4.69 6.28 8.99
N PHE A 284 4.69 5.91 10.27
CA PHE A 284 5.92 5.48 10.96
C PHE A 284 6.58 4.27 10.28
N ASP A 285 5.83 3.45 9.54
CA ASP A 285 6.42 2.39 8.72
C ASP A 285 7.47 2.93 7.74
N ALA A 286 7.12 3.93 6.95
CA ALA A 286 8.06 4.55 6.00
C ALA A 286 9.26 5.20 6.72
N LEU A 287 9.03 5.81 7.90
CA LEU A 287 10.11 6.37 8.72
C LEU A 287 11.07 5.28 9.20
N TYR A 288 10.56 4.17 9.71
CA TYR A 288 11.38 3.05 10.16
C TYR A 288 12.17 2.41 9.00
N ILE A 289 11.58 2.31 7.82
CA ILE A 289 12.28 1.84 6.63
C ILE A 289 13.46 2.77 6.31
N ILE A 290 13.27 4.08 6.29
CA ILE A 290 14.34 5.05 6.03
C ILE A 290 15.49 4.90 7.04
N ILE A 291 15.17 4.72 8.32
CA ILE A 291 16.17 4.62 9.40
C ILE A 291 16.92 3.27 9.36
N PHE A 292 16.19 2.16 9.20
CA PHE A 292 16.74 0.82 9.42
C PHE A 292 17.10 0.04 8.15
N GLN A 293 16.71 0.52 6.94
CA GLN A 293 16.91 -0.22 5.69
C GLN A 293 18.34 -0.67 5.45
N ILE A 294 19.34 0.19 5.70
CA ILE A 294 20.74 -0.12 5.47
C ILE A 294 21.21 -1.22 6.45
N ILE A 295 20.78 -1.15 7.70
CA ILE A 295 21.15 -2.11 8.74
C ILE A 295 20.58 -3.49 8.41
N VAL A 296 19.26 -3.55 8.16
CA VAL A 296 18.57 -4.81 7.83
C VAL A 296 19.12 -5.41 6.55
N SER A 297 19.29 -4.60 5.48
CA SER A 297 19.86 -5.07 4.21
C SER A 297 21.27 -5.68 4.40
N SER A 298 22.10 -5.09 5.25
CA SER A 298 23.45 -5.61 5.54
C SER A 298 23.43 -6.98 6.22
N ILE A 299 22.42 -7.20 7.08
CA ILE A 299 22.22 -8.50 7.78
C ILE A 299 21.74 -9.56 6.78
N VAL A 300 20.67 -9.24 6.01
CA VAL A 300 20.00 -10.22 5.13
C VAL A 300 20.76 -10.49 3.82
N MET A 301 21.71 -9.65 3.44
CA MET A 301 22.54 -9.83 2.24
C MET A 301 23.29 -11.18 2.26
N ARG A 302 23.67 -11.66 3.44
CA ARG A 302 24.37 -12.95 3.63
C ARG A 302 23.42 -14.14 3.68
N MET A 303 22.11 -13.93 3.71
CA MET A 303 21.12 -15.00 3.82
C MET A 303 20.68 -15.49 2.44
N LYS A 304 20.38 -16.80 2.33
CA LYS A 304 19.69 -17.34 1.14
C LYS A 304 18.30 -16.70 1.02
N PRO A 305 17.82 -16.35 -0.18
CA PRO A 305 16.55 -15.63 -0.36
C PRO A 305 15.38 -16.27 0.38
N LEU A 306 15.13 -17.57 0.24
CA LEU A 306 14.03 -18.27 0.93
C LEU A 306 14.13 -18.19 2.45
N LYS A 307 15.35 -18.32 3.03
CA LYS A 307 15.52 -18.18 4.48
C LYS A 307 15.23 -16.77 4.98
N SER A 308 15.68 -15.77 4.23
CA SER A 308 15.39 -14.36 4.55
C SER A 308 13.89 -14.06 4.45
N MET A 309 13.21 -14.59 3.42
CA MET A 309 11.75 -14.46 3.29
C MET A 309 11.02 -15.11 4.46
N ILE A 310 11.38 -16.35 4.83
CA ILE A 310 10.74 -17.06 5.96
C ILE A 310 10.89 -16.25 7.25
N SER A 311 12.10 -15.76 7.56
CA SER A 311 12.31 -14.93 8.76
C SER A 311 11.58 -13.59 8.66
N GLY A 312 11.62 -12.92 7.51
CA GLY A 312 10.94 -11.65 7.29
C GLY A 312 9.41 -11.78 7.42
N PHE A 313 8.82 -12.79 6.80
CA PHE A 313 7.36 -13.04 6.87
C PHE A 313 6.92 -13.37 8.31
N LEU A 314 7.73 -14.15 9.04
CA LEU A 314 7.47 -14.43 10.45
C LEU A 314 7.49 -13.16 11.28
N VAL A 315 8.52 -12.32 11.12
CA VAL A 315 8.66 -11.05 11.86
C VAL A 315 7.53 -10.09 11.51
N CYS A 316 7.15 -9.94 10.23
CA CYS A 316 5.97 -9.15 9.83
C CYS A 316 4.70 -9.64 10.53
N SER A 317 4.48 -10.97 10.56
CA SER A 317 3.28 -11.56 11.14
C SER A 317 3.19 -11.29 12.64
N ILE A 318 4.31 -11.41 13.36
CA ILE A 318 4.40 -11.10 14.79
C ILE A 318 4.18 -9.60 15.02
N GLY A 319 4.78 -8.75 14.19
CA GLY A 319 4.61 -7.30 14.26
C GLY A 319 3.13 -6.92 14.23
N MET A 320 2.38 -7.36 13.22
CA MET A 320 0.95 -7.08 13.12
C MET A 320 0.15 -7.62 14.32
N ALA A 321 0.55 -8.76 14.89
CA ALA A 321 -0.16 -9.36 16.02
C ALA A 321 -0.05 -8.56 17.32
N LEU A 322 0.94 -7.71 17.48
CA LEU A 322 1.10 -6.90 18.69
C LEU A 322 -0.04 -5.89 18.88
N THR A 323 -0.69 -5.46 17.82
CA THR A 323 -1.90 -4.61 17.90
C THR A 323 -3.10 -5.31 18.56
N LEU A 324 -3.05 -6.64 18.72
CA LEU A 324 -4.05 -7.43 19.42
C LEU A 324 -4.16 -7.08 20.91
N PHE A 325 -3.05 -6.74 21.54
CA PHE A 325 -2.92 -6.77 22.99
C PHE A 325 -3.32 -5.46 23.69
N SER A 326 -3.39 -4.34 22.97
CA SER A 326 -3.58 -3.06 23.64
C SER A 326 -4.14 -1.98 22.72
N GLN A 327 -4.99 -1.12 23.29
CA GLN A 327 -5.43 0.14 22.65
C GLN A 327 -4.38 1.25 22.72
N ASN A 328 -3.25 1.03 23.37
CA ASN A 328 -2.22 2.05 23.54
C ASN A 328 -1.38 2.21 22.26
N VAL A 329 -1.25 3.43 21.78
CA VAL A 329 -0.48 3.76 20.56
C VAL A 329 0.97 3.31 20.58
N LEU A 330 1.63 3.23 21.74
CA LEU A 330 3.01 2.76 21.83
C LEU A 330 3.15 1.30 21.38
N PHE A 331 2.19 0.43 21.73
CA PHE A 331 2.16 -0.94 21.22
C PHE A 331 1.99 -0.96 19.69
N THR A 332 1.14 -0.08 19.16
CA THR A 332 0.96 0.07 17.71
C THR A 332 2.26 0.53 17.04
N LEU A 333 2.98 1.50 17.59
CA LEU A 333 4.27 1.95 17.04
C LEU A 333 5.33 0.85 17.07
N VAL A 334 5.39 0.06 18.15
CA VAL A 334 6.28 -1.11 18.23
C VAL A 334 5.85 -2.19 17.25
N ALA A 335 4.55 -2.42 17.09
CA ALA A 335 4.00 -3.33 16.09
C ALA A 335 4.44 -2.96 14.66
N ILE A 336 4.29 -1.69 14.29
CA ILE A 336 4.74 -1.15 12.99
C ILE A 336 6.25 -1.29 12.85
N LEU A 337 7.05 -1.00 13.89
CA LEU A 337 8.50 -1.16 13.84
C LEU A 337 8.90 -2.61 13.54
N ILE A 338 8.34 -3.57 14.26
CA ILE A 338 8.64 -4.99 14.04
C ILE A 338 8.18 -5.43 12.66
N PHE A 339 7.00 -4.98 12.21
CA PHE A 339 6.51 -5.23 10.87
C PHE A 339 7.49 -4.70 9.82
N SER A 340 7.92 -3.43 9.90
CA SER A 340 8.86 -2.80 8.96
C SER A 340 10.20 -3.55 8.89
N LEU A 341 10.73 -4.03 10.04
CA LEU A 341 11.94 -4.85 10.07
C LEU A 341 11.76 -6.16 9.28
N GLY A 342 10.60 -6.81 9.44
CA GLY A 342 10.25 -8.02 8.70
C GLY A 342 10.07 -7.76 7.21
N GLU A 343 9.43 -6.65 6.84
CA GLU A 343 9.25 -6.23 5.46
C GLU A 343 10.59 -6.03 4.76
N MET A 344 11.48 -5.24 5.33
CA MET A 344 12.81 -4.99 4.79
C MET A 344 13.62 -6.28 4.59
N ALA A 345 13.41 -7.28 5.44
CA ALA A 345 14.08 -8.57 5.35
C ALA A 345 13.46 -9.51 4.31
N GLY A 346 12.15 -9.46 4.11
CA GLY A 346 11.38 -10.44 3.31
C GLY A 346 11.04 -9.99 1.90
N SER A 347 10.45 -8.80 1.77
CA SER A 347 9.83 -8.35 0.51
C SER A 347 10.83 -8.21 -0.66
N PRO A 348 12.04 -7.62 -0.53
CA PRO A 348 12.99 -7.54 -1.63
C PRO A 348 13.50 -8.91 -2.10
N LYS A 349 13.47 -9.90 -1.20
CA LYS A 349 13.96 -11.26 -1.49
C LYS A 349 13.01 -12.06 -2.38
N ILE A 350 11.74 -11.66 -2.48
CA ILE A 350 10.78 -12.25 -3.42
C ILE A 350 11.29 -12.09 -4.85
N THR A 351 11.58 -10.86 -5.24
CA THR A 351 12.08 -10.53 -6.58
C THR A 351 13.44 -11.15 -6.86
N GLU A 352 14.34 -11.13 -5.85
CA GLU A 352 15.65 -11.78 -5.95
C GLU A 352 15.51 -13.29 -6.19
N TYR A 353 14.62 -13.97 -5.47
CA TYR A 353 14.38 -15.41 -5.63
C TYR A 353 13.82 -15.73 -7.01
N ILE A 354 12.81 -14.99 -7.47
CA ILE A 354 12.24 -15.16 -8.82
C ILE A 354 13.33 -15.02 -9.89
N GLY A 355 14.15 -13.97 -9.78
CA GLY A 355 15.26 -13.74 -10.73
C GLY A 355 16.32 -14.84 -10.74
N ARG A 356 16.51 -15.56 -9.62
CA ARG A 356 17.47 -16.69 -9.51
C ARG A 356 16.93 -18.01 -10.05
N ILE A 357 15.62 -18.25 -9.95
CA ILE A 357 15.02 -19.51 -10.43
C ILE A 357 14.58 -19.44 -11.90
N ALA A 358 14.44 -18.24 -12.42
CA ALA A 358 14.02 -18.00 -13.80
C ALA A 358 15.03 -18.60 -14.81
N PRO A 359 14.58 -19.39 -15.81
CA PRO A 359 15.44 -19.78 -16.93
C PRO A 359 16.00 -18.57 -17.67
N HIS A 360 17.23 -18.67 -18.18
CA HIS A 360 17.93 -17.55 -18.81
C HIS A 360 17.15 -16.91 -19.96
N ASP A 361 16.51 -17.75 -20.79
CA ASP A 361 15.68 -17.37 -21.94
C ASP A 361 14.30 -16.78 -21.55
N LYS A 362 13.85 -16.98 -20.30
CA LYS A 362 12.52 -16.58 -19.78
C LYS A 362 12.57 -15.62 -18.61
N LYS A 363 13.72 -15.04 -18.31
CA LYS A 363 13.92 -14.23 -17.12
C LYS A 363 12.94 -13.04 -17.04
N ALA A 364 12.74 -12.32 -18.14
CA ALA A 364 11.79 -11.20 -18.19
C ALA A 364 10.33 -11.67 -17.96
N LEU A 365 9.98 -12.84 -18.49
CA LEU A 365 8.66 -13.43 -18.30
C LEU A 365 8.39 -13.79 -16.83
N TYR A 366 9.36 -14.46 -16.18
CA TYR A 366 9.25 -14.81 -14.75
C TYR A 366 9.20 -13.58 -13.85
N MET A 367 9.95 -12.53 -14.18
CA MET A 367 9.87 -11.24 -13.47
C MET A 367 8.49 -10.58 -13.65
N GLY A 368 7.87 -10.68 -14.82
CA GLY A 368 6.49 -10.24 -15.04
C GLY A 368 5.48 -10.97 -14.17
N TYR A 369 5.68 -12.26 -13.92
CA TYR A 369 4.81 -13.06 -13.04
C TYR A 369 4.87 -12.64 -11.56
N SER A 370 5.89 -11.90 -11.13
CA SER A 370 5.97 -11.37 -9.75
C SER A 370 4.80 -10.46 -9.38
N PHE A 371 4.08 -9.92 -10.36
CA PHE A 371 2.89 -9.11 -10.13
C PHE A 371 1.63 -9.93 -9.82
N ILE A 372 1.57 -11.21 -10.21
CA ILE A 372 0.42 -12.09 -9.95
C ILE A 372 0.15 -12.26 -8.46
N PRO A 373 1.13 -12.61 -7.61
CA PRO A 373 0.89 -12.70 -6.16
C PRO A 373 0.51 -11.36 -5.53
N VAL A 374 0.98 -10.24 -6.06
CA VAL A 374 0.58 -8.91 -5.58
C VAL A 374 -0.89 -8.65 -5.90
N PHE A 375 -1.33 -8.95 -7.13
CA PHE A 375 -2.74 -8.86 -7.53
C PHE A 375 -3.64 -9.71 -6.63
N ILE A 376 -3.33 -11.01 -6.50
CA ILE A 376 -4.10 -11.95 -5.68
C ILE A 376 -4.11 -11.48 -4.21
N GLY A 377 -2.95 -11.09 -3.68
CA GLY A 377 -2.80 -10.62 -2.32
C GLY A 377 -3.63 -9.37 -2.03
N ASN A 378 -3.70 -8.40 -2.95
CA ASN A 378 -4.56 -7.24 -2.80
C ASN A 378 -6.05 -7.61 -2.77
N VAL A 379 -6.51 -8.50 -3.66
CA VAL A 379 -7.91 -8.95 -3.69
C VAL A 379 -8.28 -9.62 -2.36
N PHE A 380 -7.46 -10.54 -1.86
CA PHE A 380 -7.71 -11.19 -0.56
C PHE A 380 -7.56 -10.22 0.62
N ALA A 381 -6.62 -9.27 0.55
CA ALA A 381 -6.52 -8.22 1.55
C ALA A 381 -7.79 -7.36 1.60
N GLY A 382 -8.40 -7.08 0.45
CA GLY A 382 -9.70 -6.42 0.37
C GLY A 382 -10.82 -7.23 1.04
N ILE A 383 -10.82 -8.55 0.90
CA ILE A 383 -11.80 -9.41 1.58
C ILE A 383 -11.61 -9.35 3.11
N ILE A 384 -10.37 -9.44 3.59
CA ILE A 384 -10.07 -9.39 5.03
C ILE A 384 -10.42 -8.01 5.60
N SER A 385 -9.94 -6.93 5.00
CA SER A 385 -10.20 -5.56 5.46
C SER A 385 -11.63 -5.09 5.22
N GLY A 386 -12.36 -5.78 4.35
CA GLY A 386 -13.77 -5.56 4.08
C GLY A 386 -14.67 -6.42 4.95
N VAL A 387 -15.13 -7.55 4.39
CA VAL A 387 -16.16 -8.40 5.01
C VAL A 387 -15.74 -8.93 6.38
N VAL A 388 -14.49 -9.40 6.52
CA VAL A 388 -14.04 -9.96 7.82
C VAL A 388 -13.94 -8.85 8.86
N TYR A 389 -13.33 -7.72 8.53
CA TYR A 389 -13.23 -6.57 9.43
C TYR A 389 -14.60 -6.04 9.82
N GLN A 390 -15.52 -5.88 8.87
CA GLN A 390 -16.89 -5.40 9.11
C GLN A 390 -17.62 -6.21 10.17
N ASN A 391 -17.47 -7.54 10.13
CA ASN A 391 -18.16 -8.44 11.04
C ASN A 391 -17.45 -8.62 12.40
N MET A 392 -16.15 -8.36 12.48
CA MET A 392 -15.36 -8.63 13.68
C MET A 392 -14.92 -7.38 14.42
N ALA A 393 -14.69 -6.27 13.72
CA ALA A 393 -13.96 -5.14 14.29
C ALA A 393 -14.51 -3.77 13.92
N ASP A 394 -15.48 -3.66 13.02
CA ASP A 394 -15.99 -2.34 12.63
C ASP A 394 -16.81 -1.71 13.75
N LYS A 395 -16.32 -0.58 14.27
CA LYS A 395 -16.93 0.13 15.41
C LYS A 395 -18.38 0.54 15.12
N VAL A 396 -18.68 0.91 13.87
CA VAL A 396 -20.04 1.31 13.48
C VAL A 396 -21.00 0.11 13.60
N MET A 397 -20.61 -1.05 13.10
CA MET A 397 -21.43 -2.27 13.17
C MET A 397 -21.58 -2.76 14.62
N ILE A 398 -20.48 -2.76 15.38
CA ILE A 398 -20.49 -3.15 16.80
C ILE A 398 -21.40 -2.20 17.60
N THR A 399 -21.35 -0.89 17.35
CA THR A 399 -22.23 0.06 18.02
C THR A 399 -23.70 -0.18 17.69
N ARG A 400 -24.02 -0.49 16.41
CA ARG A 400 -25.39 -0.82 16.01
C ARG A 400 -25.89 -2.14 16.64
N GLN A 401 -24.99 -3.12 16.76
CA GLN A 401 -25.32 -4.36 17.46
C GLN A 401 -25.61 -4.09 18.95
N PHE A 402 -24.77 -3.32 19.62
CA PHE A 402 -24.96 -2.90 21.02
C PHE A 402 -26.30 -2.18 21.23
N VAL A 403 -26.67 -1.25 20.31
CA VAL A 403 -27.94 -0.54 20.34
C VAL A 403 -29.13 -1.52 20.24
N ALA A 404 -29.06 -2.49 19.32
CA ALA A 404 -30.09 -3.51 19.16
C ALA A 404 -30.23 -4.41 20.41
N GLU A 405 -29.11 -4.83 20.98
CA GLU A 405 -29.07 -5.66 22.20
C GLU A 405 -29.61 -4.93 23.44
N LYS A 406 -29.38 -3.62 23.56
CA LYS A 406 -29.86 -2.80 24.66
C LYS A 406 -31.25 -2.22 24.44
N GLY A 407 -31.86 -2.42 23.25
CA GLY A 407 -33.16 -1.87 22.90
C GLY A 407 -33.21 -0.32 22.86
N LEU A 408 -32.10 0.32 22.48
CA LEU A 408 -32.01 1.77 22.41
C LEU A 408 -32.67 2.28 21.12
N HIS A 409 -33.28 3.47 21.19
CA HIS A 409 -33.87 4.13 20.03
C HIS A 409 -33.11 5.41 19.72
N LEU A 410 -32.60 5.52 18.49
CA LEU A 410 -31.89 6.70 18.03
C LEU A 410 -32.62 7.36 16.86
N PRO A 411 -32.45 8.68 16.67
CA PRO A 411 -32.96 9.38 15.50
C PRO A 411 -32.36 8.82 14.19
N ASP A 412 -33.14 8.87 13.12
CA ASP A 412 -32.67 8.54 11.79
C ASP A 412 -31.80 9.66 11.19
N GLY A 413 -30.91 9.30 10.24
CA GLY A 413 -30.14 10.27 9.45
C GLY A 413 -28.93 10.86 10.19
N LEU A 414 -28.50 10.29 11.30
CA LEU A 414 -27.29 10.70 11.99
C LEU A 414 -26.04 10.21 11.22
N SER A 415 -24.99 11.05 11.19
CA SER A 415 -23.65 10.60 10.79
C SER A 415 -23.11 9.53 11.72
N ASN A 416 -22.11 8.76 11.29
CA ASN A 416 -21.56 7.69 12.13
C ASN A 416 -21.00 8.22 13.47
N ASN A 417 -20.37 9.39 13.50
CA ASN A 417 -19.90 10.00 14.74
C ASN A 417 -21.06 10.44 15.63
N ALA A 418 -22.03 11.18 15.04
CA ALA A 418 -23.20 11.64 15.79
C ALA A 418 -23.99 10.45 16.35
N TYR A 419 -24.13 9.37 15.59
CA TYR A 419 -24.76 8.14 16.06
C TYR A 419 -24.04 7.59 17.29
N PHE A 420 -22.70 7.46 17.23
CA PHE A 420 -21.90 6.97 18.34
C PHE A 420 -22.00 7.87 19.59
N GLU A 421 -21.95 9.18 19.41
CA GLU A 421 -22.10 10.16 20.52
C GLU A 421 -23.47 10.09 21.18
N HIS A 422 -24.55 9.97 20.39
CA HIS A 422 -25.91 9.79 20.93
C HIS A 422 -26.04 8.49 21.72
N VAL A 423 -25.43 7.39 21.27
CA VAL A 423 -25.41 6.13 22.05
C VAL A 423 -24.69 6.35 23.38
N ALA A 424 -23.52 6.99 23.36
CA ALA A 424 -22.78 7.29 24.59
C ALA A 424 -23.61 8.11 25.60
N GLN A 425 -24.30 9.15 25.12
CA GLN A 425 -25.19 9.97 25.93
C GLN A 425 -26.35 9.17 26.51
N GLN A 426 -27.04 8.31 25.72
CA GLN A 426 -28.16 7.52 26.22
C GLN A 426 -27.76 6.49 27.29
N VAL A 427 -26.53 5.98 27.24
CA VAL A 427 -26.01 5.07 28.28
C VAL A 427 -25.25 5.78 29.40
N ASN A 428 -25.24 7.12 29.42
CA ASN A 428 -24.52 7.97 30.38
C ASN A 428 -23.02 7.69 30.46
N LEU A 429 -22.38 7.46 29.29
CA LEU A 429 -20.95 7.27 29.15
C LEU A 429 -20.34 8.38 28.27
N THR A 430 -19.08 8.65 28.48
CA THR A 430 -18.30 9.44 27.51
C THR A 430 -18.01 8.57 26.27
N PRO A 431 -17.73 9.17 25.10
CA PRO A 431 -17.31 8.43 23.90
C PRO A 431 -16.11 7.49 24.16
N HIS A 432 -15.17 7.92 25.00
CA HIS A 432 -14.02 7.09 25.38
C HIS A 432 -14.42 5.87 26.24
N GLU A 433 -15.28 6.07 27.24
CA GLU A 433 -15.78 4.98 28.08
C GLU A 433 -16.62 3.99 27.28
N LEU A 434 -17.47 4.46 26.34
CA LEU A 434 -18.22 3.59 25.45
C LEU A 434 -17.26 2.80 24.55
N THR A 435 -16.20 3.41 24.02
CA THR A 435 -15.18 2.71 23.22
C THR A 435 -14.53 1.57 24.02
N ASN A 436 -14.18 1.82 25.30
CA ASN A 436 -13.57 0.82 26.17
C ASN A 436 -14.57 -0.30 26.52
N LEU A 437 -15.85 0.03 26.74
CA LEU A 437 -16.90 -0.95 26.96
C LEU A 437 -17.04 -1.90 25.76
N LEU A 438 -17.18 -1.33 24.55
CA LEU A 438 -17.31 -2.11 23.32
C LEU A 438 -16.06 -2.94 23.02
N TRP A 439 -14.87 -2.40 23.31
CA TRP A 439 -13.62 -3.16 23.16
C TRP A 439 -13.60 -4.40 24.04
N ASN A 440 -14.01 -4.27 25.30
CA ASN A 440 -14.01 -5.39 26.24
C ASN A 440 -15.12 -6.41 25.95
N GLU A 441 -16.30 -5.95 25.53
CA GLU A 441 -17.47 -6.79 25.31
C GLU A 441 -17.38 -7.57 23.97
N TYR A 442 -16.92 -6.92 22.90
CA TYR A 442 -16.93 -7.46 21.55
C TYR A 442 -15.55 -7.91 21.04
N SER A 443 -14.46 -7.55 21.73
CA SER A 443 -13.09 -7.92 21.39
C SER A 443 -12.70 -7.68 19.91
N PRO A 444 -12.82 -6.44 19.38
CA PRO A 444 -12.55 -6.12 17.97
C PRO A 444 -11.09 -6.41 17.56
N SER A 445 -10.18 -6.47 18.52
CA SER A 445 -8.78 -6.83 18.30
C SER A 445 -8.58 -8.24 17.73
N ASN A 446 -9.57 -9.12 17.83
CA ASN A 446 -9.50 -10.48 17.28
C ASN A 446 -9.27 -10.53 15.77
N ILE A 447 -9.53 -9.45 15.03
CA ILE A 447 -9.16 -9.34 13.61
C ILE A 447 -7.66 -9.58 13.40
N TRP A 448 -6.81 -9.16 14.34
CA TRP A 448 -5.37 -9.35 14.25
C TRP A 448 -4.95 -10.81 14.41
N MET A 449 -5.76 -11.66 15.08
CA MET A 449 -5.56 -13.12 15.10
C MET A 449 -5.75 -13.73 13.72
N VAL A 450 -6.74 -13.27 12.96
CA VAL A 450 -6.95 -13.74 11.57
C VAL A 450 -5.75 -13.35 10.70
N ILE A 451 -5.28 -12.11 10.82
CA ILE A 451 -4.13 -11.62 10.07
C ILE A 451 -2.85 -12.38 10.45
N LEU A 452 -2.63 -12.63 11.75
CA LEU A 452 -1.54 -13.46 12.24
C LEU A 452 -1.59 -14.89 11.68
N ALA A 453 -2.77 -15.52 11.69
CA ALA A 453 -2.95 -16.88 11.17
C ALA A 453 -2.59 -16.97 9.68
N ILE A 454 -2.97 -15.97 8.86
CA ILE A 454 -2.60 -15.88 7.45
C ILE A 454 -1.07 -15.76 7.31
N GLY A 455 -0.45 -14.87 8.07
CA GLY A 455 1.00 -14.66 8.03
C GLY A 455 1.80 -15.87 8.49
N LEU A 456 1.42 -16.50 9.59
CA LEU A 456 2.05 -17.73 10.09
C LEU A 456 1.84 -18.90 9.14
N GLY A 457 0.61 -19.08 8.60
CA GLY A 457 0.29 -20.09 7.59
C GLY A 457 1.16 -19.92 6.34
N THR A 458 1.30 -18.70 5.85
CA THR A 458 2.19 -18.36 4.72
C THR A 458 3.65 -18.69 5.03
N THR A 459 4.12 -18.32 6.22
CA THR A 459 5.50 -18.59 6.67
C THR A 459 5.76 -20.09 6.74
N LEU A 460 4.83 -20.85 7.30
CA LEU A 460 4.92 -22.31 7.39
C LEU A 460 4.92 -22.97 6.01
N LEU A 461 4.03 -22.55 5.12
CA LEU A 461 3.99 -23.06 3.74
C LEU A 461 5.29 -22.75 2.99
N LEU A 462 5.87 -21.57 3.18
CA LEU A 462 7.15 -21.20 2.58
C LEU A 462 8.31 -22.04 3.16
N TYR A 463 8.28 -22.33 4.45
CA TYR A 463 9.25 -23.23 5.09
C TYR A 463 9.15 -24.66 4.53
N ILE A 464 7.95 -25.18 4.39
CA ILE A 464 7.73 -26.52 3.79
C ILE A 464 8.23 -26.51 2.34
N TYR A 465 7.89 -25.48 1.56
CA TYR A 465 8.36 -25.30 0.20
C TYR A 465 9.89 -25.33 0.10
N ASP A 466 10.60 -24.59 0.96
CA ASP A 466 12.07 -24.59 1.01
C ASP A 466 12.64 -25.99 1.29
N ARG A 467 12.03 -26.73 2.20
CA ARG A 467 12.45 -28.11 2.54
C ARG A 467 12.25 -29.08 1.39
N VAL A 468 11.12 -29.00 0.70
CA VAL A 468 10.79 -29.89 -0.45
C VAL A 468 11.77 -29.61 -1.61
N ILE A 469 11.98 -28.35 -1.96
CA ILE A 469 12.86 -27.95 -3.06
C ILE A 469 14.32 -28.37 -2.78
N ASN A 470 14.79 -28.19 -1.55
CA ASN A 470 16.17 -28.55 -1.19
C ASN A 470 16.39 -30.07 -1.10
N LYS A 471 15.35 -30.88 -0.79
CA LYS A 471 15.42 -32.34 -0.86
C LYS A 471 15.52 -32.86 -2.30
N THR A 472 14.86 -32.21 -3.25
CA THR A 472 14.85 -32.60 -4.68
C THR A 472 16.19 -32.27 -5.38
N LYS A 473 17.04 -31.43 -4.77
CA LYS A 473 18.37 -31.07 -5.30
C LYS A 473 19.53 -31.90 -4.72
N ARG A 474 19.26 -32.77 -3.74
CA ARG A 474 20.17 -33.80 -3.21
C ARG A 474 19.86 -35.13 -3.84
#